data_6b43a76c3b27a65b4c8e78c118fe3b18
#
_entry.id   6b43a76c3b27a65b4c8e78c118fe3b18
#
_cell.length_a   1.000
_cell.length_b   1.000
_cell.length_c   1.000
_cell.angle_alpha   90.00
_cell.angle_beta   90.00
_cell.angle_gamma   90.00
#
_symmetry.space_group_name_H-M   'P 1'
#
loop_
_entity.id
_entity.type
_entity.pdbx_description
1 polymer ?
#
loop_
_entity_poly.entity_id
_entity_poly.type
_entity_poly.pdbx_seq_one_letter_code
_entity_poly.pdbx_strand_id
1 'polypeptide(L)'
;VVTTPFEGIEILDKPKPVYTEEARRLRIEGTVQLRVVFEAAGQIRVVGVVKSLGHGLDEAAVQAAEAIRFRPARRDGHPVDAPAVIQIQFQIA
;
A
#
# COMPACT_ATOMS: atom_id res chain seq x y z
N VAL A 1 3.88 5.72 -3.91
CA VAL A 1 4.37 5.24 -5.21
C VAL A 1 4.35 3.72 -5.21
N VAL A 2 3.82 3.16 -6.27
CA VAL A 2 3.76 1.71 -6.45
C VAL A 2 4.79 1.31 -7.51
N THR A 3 5.66 0.36 -7.15
CA THR A 3 6.62 -0.21 -8.09
C THR A 3 6.19 -1.65 -8.38
N THR A 4 6.05 -1.98 -9.66
CA THR A 4 5.63 -3.32 -10.07
C THR A 4 6.43 -3.76 -11.29
N PRO A 5 6.81 -5.05 -11.38
CA PRO A 5 7.45 -5.60 -12.56
C PRO A 5 6.48 -5.86 -13.73
N PHE A 6 5.18 -5.75 -13.51
CA PHE A 6 4.16 -5.98 -14.53
C PHE A 6 3.54 -4.67 -14.98
N GLU A 7 3.36 -4.54 -16.29
CA GLU A 7 2.59 -3.44 -16.83
C GLU A 7 1.10 -3.74 -16.70
N GLY A 8 0.28 -2.70 -16.69
CA GLY A 8 -1.16 -2.84 -16.70
C GLY A 8 -1.83 -2.70 -15.36
N ILE A 9 -1.07 -2.63 -14.25
CA ILE A 9 -1.68 -2.26 -12.98
C ILE A 9 -1.97 -0.77 -13.04
N GLU A 10 -3.23 -0.43 -12.80
CA GLU A 10 -3.68 0.95 -12.76
C GLU A 10 -4.27 1.24 -11.39
N ILE A 11 -3.72 2.19 -10.69
CA ILE A 11 -4.24 2.63 -9.41
C ILE A 11 -5.38 3.62 -9.67
N LEU A 12 -6.59 3.24 -9.26
CA LEU A 12 -7.78 4.06 -9.47
C LEU A 12 -8.01 5.02 -8.32
N ASP A 13 -7.72 4.57 -7.09
CA ASP A 13 -7.91 5.37 -5.91
C ASP A 13 -6.93 4.90 -4.83
N LYS A 14 -6.27 5.86 -4.21
CA LYS A 14 -5.30 5.60 -3.15
C LYS A 14 -5.68 6.42 -1.93
N PRO A 15 -6.43 5.83 -0.99
CA PRO A 15 -6.88 6.57 0.19
C PRO A 15 -5.71 6.97 1.07
N LYS A 16 -5.89 8.07 1.79
CA LYS A 16 -4.89 8.53 2.74
C LYS A 16 -4.92 7.64 3.98
N PRO A 17 -3.75 7.32 4.55
CA PRO A 17 -3.70 6.57 5.79
C PRO A 17 -4.21 7.42 6.96
N VAL A 18 -4.75 6.73 7.96
CA VAL A 18 -5.22 7.38 9.18
C VAL A 18 -4.07 7.44 10.18
N TYR A 19 -3.76 8.65 10.65
CA TYR A 19 -2.78 8.81 11.72
C TYR A 19 -3.32 8.24 13.03
N THR A 20 -2.45 7.50 13.73
CA THR A 20 -2.76 7.12 15.11
C THR A 20 -2.59 8.34 16.01
N GLU A 21 -3.32 8.36 17.11
CA GLU A 21 -3.25 9.46 18.05
C GLU A 21 -1.85 9.58 18.66
N GLU A 22 -1.24 8.47 19.00
CA GLU A 22 0.11 8.42 19.53
C GLU A 22 1.12 9.02 18.56
N ALA A 23 1.09 8.61 17.31
CA ALA A 23 2.02 9.10 16.30
C ALA A 23 1.83 10.59 16.04
N ARG A 24 0.59 11.06 16.05
CA ARG A 24 0.31 12.48 15.87
C ARG A 24 0.86 13.28 17.02
N ARG A 25 0.67 12.82 18.25
CA ARG A 25 1.17 13.49 19.44
C ARG A 25 2.69 13.58 19.46
N LEU A 26 3.35 12.51 19.02
CA LEU A 26 4.81 12.44 18.95
C LEU A 26 5.37 13.04 17.67
N ARG A 27 4.50 13.50 16.76
CA ARG A 27 4.87 14.09 15.47
C ARG A 27 5.74 13.15 14.63
N ILE A 28 5.37 11.90 14.59
CA ILE A 28 6.07 10.90 13.78
C ILE A 28 5.70 11.10 12.32
N GLU A 29 6.70 11.29 11.48
CA GLU A 29 6.52 11.40 10.02
C GLU A 29 7.49 10.46 9.33
N GLY A 30 7.14 10.02 8.13
CA GLY A 30 7.99 9.16 7.34
C GLY A 30 7.18 8.29 6.40
N THR A 31 7.81 7.24 5.94
CA THR A 31 7.22 6.33 4.96
C THR A 31 7.25 4.91 5.48
N VAL A 32 6.11 4.23 5.41
CA VAL A 32 6.01 2.79 5.63
C VAL A 32 6.08 2.12 4.27
N GLN A 33 6.97 1.15 4.10
CA GLN A 33 7.07 0.36 2.88
C GLN A 33 6.45 -1.00 3.12
N LEU A 34 5.54 -1.39 2.25
CA LEU A 34 4.82 -2.66 2.35
C LEU A 34 5.08 -3.50 1.11
N ARG A 35 5.34 -4.78 1.34
CA ARG A 35 5.38 -5.76 0.26
C ARG A 35 3.97 -6.31 0.09
N VAL A 36 3.42 -6.19 -1.11
CA VAL A 36 2.06 -6.58 -1.39
C VAL A 36 1.98 -7.41 -2.65
N VAL A 37 0.85 -8.09 -2.83
CA VAL A 37 0.49 -8.71 -4.11
C VAL A 37 -0.83 -8.08 -4.55
N PHE A 38 -0.81 -7.49 -5.74
CA PHE A 38 -2.03 -7.04 -6.41
C PHE A 38 -2.65 -8.26 -7.07
N GLU A 39 -3.66 -8.82 -6.43
CA GLU A 39 -4.24 -10.08 -6.87
C GLU A 39 -5.14 -9.92 -8.10
N ALA A 40 -5.15 -10.94 -8.95
CA ALA A 40 -5.98 -10.96 -10.14
C ALA A 40 -7.46 -10.77 -9.83
N ALA A 41 -7.89 -11.16 -8.64
CA ALA A 41 -9.27 -11.00 -8.21
C ALA A 41 -9.64 -9.56 -7.83
N GLY A 42 -8.69 -8.64 -7.85
CA GLY A 42 -8.94 -7.23 -7.54
C GLY A 42 -8.70 -6.85 -6.08
N GLN A 43 -8.06 -7.71 -5.31
CA GLN A 43 -7.74 -7.47 -3.91
C GLN A 43 -6.24 -7.29 -3.73
N ILE A 44 -5.86 -6.56 -2.68
CA ILE A 44 -4.47 -6.43 -2.29
C ILE A 44 -4.21 -7.31 -1.09
N ARG A 45 -3.21 -8.16 -1.21
CA ARG A 45 -2.74 -8.97 -0.09
C ARG A 45 -1.42 -8.40 0.40
N VAL A 46 -1.37 -8.00 1.66
CA VAL A 46 -0.14 -7.50 2.27
C VAL A 46 0.68 -8.69 2.74
N VAL A 47 1.88 -8.83 2.19
CA VAL A 47 2.78 -9.94 2.50
C VAL A 47 3.66 -9.62 3.70
N GLY A 48 4.09 -8.38 3.83
CA GLY A 48 4.92 -7.98 4.95
C GLY A 48 5.25 -6.50 4.93
N VAL A 49 5.89 -6.07 6.02
CA VAL A 49 6.36 -4.71 6.17
C VAL A 49 7.86 -4.69 5.88
N VAL A 50 8.27 -3.92 4.87
CA VAL A 50 9.67 -3.77 4.49
C VAL A 50 10.35 -2.71 5.34
N LYS A 51 9.65 -1.60 5.58
CA LYS A 51 10.15 -0.51 6.41
C LYS A 51 9.03 -0.04 7.32
N SER A 52 9.31 0.02 8.61
CA SER A 52 8.35 0.30 9.67
C SER A 52 8.60 1.68 10.29
N LEU A 53 7.53 2.33 10.73
CA LEU A 53 7.61 3.54 11.56
C LEU A 53 7.20 3.26 13.00
N GLY A 54 6.49 2.17 13.25
CA GLY A 54 5.95 1.87 14.55
C GLY A 54 4.78 2.77 14.95
N HIS A 55 4.47 2.83 16.24
CA HIS A 55 3.42 3.68 16.81
C HIS A 55 2.05 3.47 16.18
N GLY A 56 1.76 2.23 15.72
CA GLY A 56 0.50 1.91 15.07
C GLY A 56 0.40 2.37 13.62
N LEU A 57 1.42 3.05 13.10
CA LEU A 57 1.41 3.53 11.71
C LEU A 57 1.54 2.41 10.71
N ASP A 58 2.21 1.31 11.07
CA ASP A 58 2.32 0.15 10.19
C ASP A 58 0.93 -0.45 9.94
N GLU A 59 0.13 -0.58 10.98
CA GLU A 59 -1.24 -1.08 10.85
C GLU A 59 -2.11 -0.14 10.05
N ALA A 60 -1.96 1.16 10.28
CA ALA A 60 -2.68 2.16 9.51
C ALA A 60 -2.29 2.12 8.04
N ALA A 61 -1.01 1.87 7.75
CA ALA A 61 -0.53 1.73 6.38
C ALA A 61 -1.13 0.49 5.72
N VAL A 62 -1.20 -0.63 6.44
CA VAL A 62 -1.80 -1.86 5.92
C VAL A 62 -3.27 -1.63 5.57
N GLN A 63 -4.01 -0.96 6.46
CA GLN A 63 -5.42 -0.66 6.20
C GLN A 63 -5.59 0.25 4.98
N ALA A 64 -4.74 1.25 4.83
CA ALA A 64 -4.77 2.13 3.67
C ALA A 64 -4.45 1.36 2.40
N ALA A 65 -3.45 0.47 2.45
CA ALA A 65 -3.07 -0.34 1.30
C ALA A 65 -4.21 -1.26 0.87
N GLU A 66 -4.88 -1.89 1.82
CA GLU A 66 -5.98 -2.80 1.51
C GLU A 66 -7.19 -2.07 0.91
N ALA A 67 -7.29 -0.77 1.13
CA ALA A 67 -8.37 0.05 0.59
C ALA A 67 -8.03 0.65 -0.78
N ILE A 68 -6.83 0.44 -1.31
CA ILE A 68 -6.46 0.92 -2.63
C ILE A 68 -7.32 0.22 -3.68
N ARG A 69 -7.88 1.01 -4.58
CA ARG A 69 -8.65 0.49 -5.72
C ARG A 69 -7.75 0.50 -6.94
N PHE A 70 -7.73 -0.62 -7.66
CA PHE A 70 -6.84 -0.78 -8.80
C PHE A 70 -7.44 -1.74 -9.82
N ARG A 71 -6.88 -1.71 -11.03
CA ARG A 71 -7.15 -2.72 -12.05
C ARG A 71 -5.98 -3.68 -12.09
N PRO A 72 -6.23 -5.00 -12.04
CA PRO A 72 -5.16 -5.98 -12.03
C PRO A 72 -4.30 -5.92 -13.28
N ALA A 73 -3.05 -6.34 -13.12
CA ALA A 73 -2.17 -6.57 -14.26
C ALA A 73 -2.74 -7.70 -15.12
N ARG A 74 -2.41 -7.67 -16.41
CA ARG A 74 -2.87 -8.68 -17.34
C ARG A 74 -1.70 -9.26 -18.11
N ARG A 75 -1.82 -10.55 -18.44
CA ARG A 75 -0.90 -11.22 -19.33
C ARG A 75 -1.77 -12.00 -20.32
N ASP A 76 -1.54 -11.76 -21.63
CA ASP A 76 -2.31 -12.40 -22.71
C ASP A 76 -3.83 -12.20 -22.53
N GLY A 77 -4.23 -11.01 -22.05
CA GLY A 77 -5.64 -10.68 -21.83
C GLY A 77 -6.26 -11.22 -20.56
N HIS A 78 -5.50 -11.95 -19.74
CA HIS A 78 -5.99 -12.53 -18.50
C HIS A 78 -5.43 -11.80 -17.29
N PRO A 79 -6.25 -11.52 -16.25
CA PRO A 79 -5.73 -10.94 -15.03
C PRO A 79 -4.73 -11.87 -14.35
N VAL A 80 -3.65 -11.31 -13.82
CA VAL A 80 -2.61 -12.07 -13.12
C VAL A 80 -2.25 -11.35 -11.83
N ASP A 81 -1.73 -12.11 -10.88
CA ASP A 81 -1.19 -11.54 -9.65
C ASP A 81 0.12 -10.81 -9.94
N ALA A 82 0.34 -9.70 -9.28
CA ALA A 82 1.56 -8.91 -9.46
C ALA A 82 2.12 -8.49 -8.11
N PRO A 83 3.32 -8.97 -7.76
CA PRO A 83 3.98 -8.52 -6.54
C PRO A 83 4.51 -7.10 -6.71
N ALA A 84 4.49 -6.33 -5.64
CA ALA A 84 4.98 -4.96 -5.66
C ALA A 84 5.37 -4.51 -4.25
N VAL A 85 6.14 -3.43 -4.19
CA VAL A 85 6.41 -2.72 -2.95
C VAL A 85 5.75 -1.35 -3.07
N ILE A 86 4.89 -1.04 -2.12
CA ILE A 86 4.23 0.27 -2.09
C ILE A 86 4.74 1.09 -0.91
N GLN A 87 4.68 2.39 -1.06
CA GLN A 87 5.10 3.32 -0.03
C GLN A 87 3.89 4.11 0.44
N ILE A 88 3.67 4.09 1.75
CA ILE A 88 2.60 4.85 2.38
C ILE A 88 3.26 5.97 3.19
N GLN A 89 3.02 7.20 2.78
CA GLN A 89 3.65 8.35 3.39
C GLN A 89 2.75 8.95 4.46
N PHE A 90 3.35 9.22 5.61
CA PHE A 90 2.69 9.89 6.73
C PHE A 90 3.30 11.27 6.92
N GLN A 91 2.47 12.29 6.80
CA GLN A 91 2.87 13.67 7.01
C GLN A 91 1.84 14.39 7.87
N ILE A 92 2.33 15.23 8.77
CA ILE A 92 1.48 16.08 9.57
C ILE A 92 1.34 17.41 8.83
N ALA A 93 0.11 17.80 8.59
CA ALA A 93 -0.17 19.04 7.88
C ALA A 93 0.10 20.26 8.76
#